data_56288b956ca21bb7cb93080bdcaa018f
#
_entry.id   56288b956ca21bb7cb93080bdcaa018f
#
_cell.length_a   1.000
_cell.length_b   1.000
_cell.length_c   1.000
_cell.angle_alpha   90.00
_cell.angle_beta   90.00
_cell.angle_gamma   90.00
#
_symmetry.space_group_name_H-M   'P 1'
#
loop_
_entity.id
_entity.type
_entity.pdbx_description
1 polymer ?
#
loop_
_entity_poly.entity_id
_entity_poly.type
_entity_poly.pdbx_seq_one_letter_code
_entity_poly.pdbx_strand_id
1 'polypeptide(L)'
;MIEIHRSFVNTWECDENRHMNVRFYLRRFEEGAAVFLAMRANGGKRPALRHRHVRYHRELLEAESTVTLAAFPQDGPLKGHLVQVLREISTGRICATSLDRFEGLETEAIEADDEATEAVSPRGLAAGDCEADDPAILTGYMETGAALAISYIVVTQDDLDAEGRPRTDRIVGCFSDGASHIWEHAGITTEWLNAHNNGRVSVEMKVQPVST
;
A
#
# COMPACT_ATOMS: atom_id res chain seq x y z
N MET A 1 -2.78 17.02 -11.46
CA MET A 1 -2.19 16.44 -10.22
C MET A 1 -1.13 17.37 -9.65
N ILE A 2 -0.83 17.30 -8.34
CA ILE A 2 0.24 18.08 -7.67
C ILE A 2 1.32 17.12 -7.13
N GLU A 3 2.56 17.58 -7.10
CA GLU A 3 3.64 16.83 -6.48
C GLU A 3 3.56 16.92 -4.95
N ILE A 4 3.67 15.77 -4.28
CA ILE A 4 3.57 15.67 -2.82
C ILE A 4 4.77 14.99 -2.17
N HIS A 5 5.59 14.24 -2.91
CA HIS A 5 6.74 13.56 -2.36
C HIS A 5 7.80 13.26 -3.42
N ARG A 6 9.08 13.35 -3.04
CA ARG A 6 10.24 12.89 -3.82
C ARG A 6 11.10 11.98 -3.00
N SER A 7 11.62 10.95 -3.63
CA SER A 7 12.51 9.99 -2.99
C SER A 7 13.39 9.29 -4.02
N PHE A 8 14.19 8.36 -3.58
CA PHE A 8 14.86 7.38 -4.42
C PHE A 8 14.86 6.01 -3.72
N VAL A 9 15.11 4.96 -4.46
CA VAL A 9 15.13 3.59 -3.93
C VAL A 9 16.50 3.32 -3.31
N ASN A 10 16.53 3.13 -2.00
CA ASN A 10 17.74 2.79 -1.26
C ASN A 10 18.01 1.28 -1.29
N THR A 11 19.26 0.88 -1.17
CA THR A 11 19.66 -0.53 -1.11
C THR A 11 18.93 -1.33 -0.03
N TRP A 12 18.71 -0.74 1.16
CA TRP A 12 18.00 -1.39 2.27
C TRP A 12 16.47 -1.49 2.09
N GLU A 13 15.95 -0.90 1.03
CA GLU A 13 14.53 -1.00 0.66
C GLU A 13 14.28 -2.12 -0.35
N CYS A 14 15.34 -2.78 -0.82
CA CYS A 14 15.28 -3.78 -1.87
C CYS A 14 15.22 -5.20 -1.29
N ASP A 15 14.61 -6.09 -2.06
CA ASP A 15 14.68 -7.53 -1.90
C ASP A 15 15.97 -8.10 -2.50
N GLU A 16 16.10 -9.43 -2.51
CA GLU A 16 17.24 -10.18 -3.06
C GLU A 16 17.43 -10.00 -4.57
N ASN A 17 16.39 -9.53 -5.27
CA ASN A 17 16.45 -9.25 -6.72
C ASN A 17 16.79 -7.77 -7.01
N ARG A 18 17.09 -6.99 -5.97
CA ARG A 18 17.33 -5.54 -6.03
C ARG A 18 16.09 -4.74 -6.47
N HIS A 19 14.91 -5.32 -6.32
CA HIS A 19 13.62 -4.64 -6.51
C HIS A 19 13.14 -4.04 -5.20
N MET A 20 12.59 -2.84 -5.26
CA MET A 20 12.00 -2.21 -4.07
C MET A 20 10.88 -3.10 -3.51
N ASN A 21 11.03 -3.55 -2.26
CA ASN A 21 10.05 -4.38 -1.58
C ASN A 21 8.69 -3.65 -1.46
N VAL A 22 7.61 -4.38 -1.64
CA VAL A 22 6.22 -3.87 -1.69
C VAL A 22 5.85 -2.95 -0.53
N ARG A 23 6.39 -3.18 0.69
CA ARG A 23 6.15 -2.33 1.85
C ARG A 23 6.60 -0.89 1.65
N PHE A 24 7.69 -0.65 0.90
CA PHE A 24 8.23 0.69 0.71
C PHE A 24 7.42 1.52 -0.29
N TYR A 25 6.66 0.91 -1.18
CA TYR A 25 5.65 1.62 -1.96
C TYR A 25 4.56 2.20 -1.05
N LEU A 26 4.09 1.42 -0.07
CA LEU A 26 3.11 1.92 0.90
C LEU A 26 3.68 3.05 1.75
N ARG A 27 4.96 2.94 2.15
CA ARG A 27 5.64 4.02 2.87
C ARG A 27 5.66 5.32 2.06
N ARG A 28 5.96 5.26 0.75
CA ARG A 28 5.89 6.44 -0.13
C ARG A 28 4.49 7.06 -0.17
N PHE A 29 3.46 6.22 -0.22
CA PHE A 29 2.07 6.68 -0.19
C PHE A 29 1.67 7.24 1.18
N GLU A 30 2.17 6.71 2.28
CA GLU A 30 1.94 7.28 3.61
C GLU A 30 2.60 8.65 3.78
N GLU A 31 3.87 8.75 3.39
CA GLU A 31 4.62 10.00 3.43
C GLU A 31 3.98 11.05 2.51
N GLY A 32 3.61 10.66 1.29
CA GLY A 32 2.89 11.53 0.35
C GLY A 32 1.53 11.99 0.88
N ALA A 33 0.73 11.07 1.44
CA ALA A 33 -0.55 11.42 2.05
C ALA A 33 -0.36 12.38 3.25
N ALA A 34 0.67 12.17 4.06
CA ALA A 34 0.98 13.06 5.19
C ALA A 34 1.29 14.48 4.71
N VAL A 35 2.09 14.63 3.64
CA VAL A 35 2.38 15.93 3.02
C VAL A 35 1.11 16.54 2.43
N PHE A 36 0.31 15.77 1.68
CA PHE A 36 -0.95 16.25 1.12
C PHE A 36 -1.88 16.79 2.19
N LEU A 37 -2.08 16.03 3.26
CA LEU A 37 -2.94 16.44 4.38
C LEU A 37 -2.39 17.69 5.08
N ALA A 38 -1.08 17.79 5.28
CA ALA A 38 -0.46 18.98 5.86
C ALA A 38 -0.65 20.23 4.99
N MET A 39 -0.65 20.08 3.67
CA MET A 39 -0.84 21.19 2.73
C MET A 39 -2.30 21.62 2.60
N ARG A 40 -3.26 20.70 2.82
CA ARG A 40 -4.66 20.88 2.44
C ARG A 40 -5.65 20.79 3.61
N ALA A 41 -5.30 20.13 4.71
CA ALA A 41 -6.17 20.09 5.88
C ALA A 41 -6.13 21.42 6.64
N ASN A 42 -7.29 22.00 6.88
CA ASN A 42 -7.45 23.31 7.53
C ASN A 42 -7.19 23.24 9.05
N GLY A 43 -6.02 22.74 9.49
CA GLY A 43 -5.58 22.81 10.89
C GLY A 43 -6.35 21.94 11.89
N GLY A 44 -7.21 21.05 11.43
CA GLY A 44 -7.98 20.12 12.25
C GLY A 44 -7.21 18.84 12.60
N LYS A 45 -7.89 17.93 13.33
CA LYS A 45 -7.39 16.58 13.57
C LYS A 45 -7.16 15.88 12.23
N ARG A 46 -6.02 15.20 12.08
CA ARG A 46 -5.71 14.43 10.86
C ARG A 46 -6.81 13.39 10.62
N PRO A 47 -7.43 13.35 9.41
CA PRO A 47 -8.47 12.38 9.11
C PRO A 47 -7.92 10.95 9.14
N ALA A 48 -8.72 10.01 9.66
CA ALA A 48 -8.35 8.60 9.70
C ALA A 48 -8.38 7.99 8.29
N LEU A 49 -7.36 7.19 7.98
CA LEU A 49 -7.38 6.36 6.79
C LEU A 49 -8.37 5.21 7.00
N ARG A 50 -9.40 5.11 6.15
CA ARG A 50 -10.34 3.97 6.16
C ARG A 50 -9.76 2.78 5.43
N HIS A 51 -9.34 3.00 4.20
CA HIS A 51 -8.60 1.99 3.44
C HIS A 51 -7.65 2.65 2.44
N ARG A 52 -6.64 1.88 2.08
CA ARG A 52 -5.67 2.16 1.01
C ARG A 52 -5.70 1.01 0.03
N HIS A 53 -5.97 1.28 -1.24
CA HIS A 53 -5.94 0.32 -2.32
C HIS A 53 -4.74 0.62 -3.21
N VAL A 54 -3.79 -0.31 -3.28
CA VAL A 54 -2.53 -0.13 -4.02
C VAL A 54 -2.50 -1.08 -5.21
N ARG A 55 -2.08 -0.56 -6.36
CA ARG A 55 -1.74 -1.36 -7.54
C ARG A 55 -0.29 -1.17 -7.89
N TYR A 56 0.39 -2.28 -8.19
CA TYR A 56 1.77 -2.31 -8.64
C TYR A 56 1.80 -2.53 -10.15
N HIS A 57 2.44 -1.63 -10.89
CA HIS A 57 2.48 -1.62 -12.35
C HIS A 57 3.84 -1.99 -12.91
N ARG A 58 4.90 -1.52 -12.24
CA ARG A 58 6.29 -1.74 -12.62
C ARG A 58 7.16 -1.81 -11.37
N GLU A 59 8.13 -2.69 -11.42
CA GLU A 59 9.16 -2.76 -10.39
C GLU A 59 10.02 -1.49 -10.42
N LEU A 60 10.40 -1.06 -9.22
CA LEU A 60 11.43 -0.03 -9.02
C LEU A 60 12.71 -0.71 -8.59
N LEU A 61 13.80 -0.33 -9.21
CA LEU A 61 15.13 -0.86 -8.94
C LEU A 61 15.90 0.05 -7.99
N GLU A 62 16.93 -0.52 -7.36
CA GLU A 62 17.89 0.23 -6.55
C GLU A 62 18.41 1.47 -7.28
N ALA A 63 18.52 2.58 -6.57
CA ALA A 63 18.98 3.89 -7.03
C ALA A 63 18.03 4.62 -8.04
N GLU A 64 16.89 4.05 -8.41
CA GLU A 64 15.89 4.80 -9.19
C GLU A 64 15.26 5.92 -8.37
N SER A 65 15.18 7.12 -8.96
CA SER A 65 14.56 8.30 -8.35
C SER A 65 13.07 8.33 -8.63
N THR A 66 12.27 8.70 -7.61
CA THR A 66 10.82 8.65 -7.67
C THR A 66 10.16 9.98 -7.29
N VAL A 67 9.00 10.22 -7.88
CA VAL A 67 8.08 11.30 -7.52
C VAL A 67 6.68 10.72 -7.29
N THR A 68 6.00 11.20 -6.25
CA THR A 68 4.59 10.89 -6.01
C THR A 68 3.75 12.13 -6.31
N LEU A 69 2.78 11.95 -7.20
CA LEU A 69 1.80 12.97 -7.58
C LEU A 69 0.46 12.64 -6.94
N ALA A 70 -0.33 13.66 -6.56
CA ALA A 70 -1.64 13.51 -5.95
C ALA A 70 -2.73 14.22 -6.74
N ALA A 71 -3.94 13.61 -6.71
CA ALA A 71 -5.20 14.24 -7.09
C ALA A 71 -6.26 13.97 -6.01
N PHE A 72 -7.31 14.80 -6.00
CA PHE A 72 -8.48 14.64 -5.13
C PHE A 72 -9.74 15.04 -5.91
N PRO A 73 -10.25 14.17 -6.80
CA PRO A 73 -11.40 14.46 -7.63
C PRO A 73 -12.68 14.67 -6.80
N GLN A 74 -13.51 15.63 -7.22
CA GLN A 74 -14.81 15.92 -6.57
C GLN A 74 -15.99 15.31 -7.31
N ASP A 75 -15.75 14.66 -8.45
CA ASP A 75 -16.74 13.94 -9.24
C ASP A 75 -16.19 12.65 -9.81
N GLY A 76 -17.01 11.93 -10.59
CA GLY A 76 -16.62 10.67 -11.22
C GLY A 76 -16.40 9.51 -10.24
N PRO A 77 -15.80 8.41 -10.74
CA PRO A 77 -15.63 7.17 -9.97
C PRO A 77 -14.61 7.29 -8.82
N LEU A 78 -13.72 8.28 -8.87
CA LEU A 78 -12.67 8.50 -7.87
C LEU A 78 -13.04 9.58 -6.86
N LYS A 79 -14.28 10.08 -6.90
CA LYS A 79 -14.77 11.14 -6.02
C LYS A 79 -14.46 10.91 -4.55
N GLY A 80 -13.85 11.91 -3.93
CA GLY A 80 -13.54 11.93 -2.49
C GLY A 80 -12.47 10.94 -2.06
N HIS A 81 -11.66 10.45 -3.00
CA HIS A 81 -10.46 9.67 -2.72
C HIS A 81 -9.21 10.51 -2.98
N LEU A 82 -8.20 10.33 -2.15
CA LEU A 82 -6.85 10.77 -2.47
C LEU A 82 -6.25 9.75 -3.44
N VAL A 83 -6.07 10.17 -4.67
CA VAL A 83 -5.37 9.42 -5.72
C VAL A 83 -3.88 9.76 -5.63
N GLN A 84 -3.04 8.76 -5.54
CA GLN A 84 -1.58 8.94 -5.56
C GLN A 84 -0.96 8.10 -6.69
N VAL A 85 -0.04 8.70 -7.42
CA VAL A 85 0.69 8.04 -8.52
C VAL A 85 2.18 8.17 -8.26
N LEU A 86 2.84 7.04 -8.04
CA LEU A 86 4.29 6.93 -7.90
C LEU A 86 4.91 6.68 -9.28
N ARG A 87 5.76 7.62 -9.72
CA ARG A 87 6.48 7.54 -10.99
C ARG A 87 7.98 7.44 -10.77
N GLU A 88 8.66 6.69 -11.63
CA GLU A 88 10.10 6.77 -11.81
C GLU A 88 10.41 8.03 -12.64
N ILE A 89 11.36 8.85 -12.17
CA ILE A 89 11.55 10.22 -12.71
C ILE A 89 12.15 10.20 -14.11
N SER A 90 13.10 9.32 -14.41
CA SER A 90 13.85 9.38 -15.68
C SER A 90 13.00 9.03 -16.89
N THR A 91 12.05 8.12 -16.73
CA THR A 91 11.16 7.65 -17.80
C THR A 91 9.73 8.20 -17.69
N GLY A 92 9.35 8.74 -16.53
CA GLY A 92 7.98 9.18 -16.25
C GLY A 92 6.98 8.02 -16.06
N ARG A 93 7.41 6.75 -16.14
CA ARG A 93 6.52 5.59 -16.07
C ARG A 93 5.86 5.46 -14.68
N ILE A 94 4.61 5.05 -14.66
CA ILE A 94 3.90 4.70 -13.43
C ILE A 94 4.44 3.37 -12.90
N CYS A 95 4.90 3.37 -11.65
CA CYS A 95 5.39 2.18 -10.97
C CYS A 95 4.35 1.61 -10.01
N ALA A 96 3.65 2.47 -9.28
CA ALA A 96 2.52 2.07 -8.44
C ALA A 96 1.51 3.20 -8.30
N THR A 97 0.29 2.85 -7.90
CA THR A 97 -0.77 3.81 -7.59
C THR A 97 -1.43 3.47 -6.27
N SER A 98 -1.97 4.48 -5.59
CA SER A 98 -2.78 4.32 -4.39
C SER A 98 -4.08 5.09 -4.52
N LEU A 99 -5.17 4.44 -4.09
CA LEU A 99 -6.49 5.03 -3.92
C LEU A 99 -6.83 4.97 -2.43
N ASP A 100 -6.73 6.13 -1.77
CA ASP A 100 -6.89 6.23 -0.31
C ASP A 100 -8.24 6.85 0.03
N ARG A 101 -8.98 6.24 0.93
CA ARG A 101 -10.19 6.80 1.51
C ARG A 101 -9.91 7.27 2.93
N PHE A 102 -10.11 8.57 3.17
CA PHE A 102 -10.02 9.17 4.50
C PHE A 102 -11.39 9.55 5.04
N GLU A 103 -11.58 9.45 6.35
CA GLU A 103 -12.83 9.86 7.01
C GLU A 103 -12.93 11.38 7.03
N GLY A 104 -14.02 11.92 6.47
CA GLY A 104 -14.32 13.34 6.53
C GLY A 104 -13.28 14.25 5.88
N LEU A 105 -12.43 13.72 4.99
CA LEU A 105 -11.50 14.55 4.23
C LEU A 105 -12.27 15.38 3.22
N GLU A 106 -12.20 16.70 3.39
CA GLU A 106 -12.74 17.70 2.49
C GLU A 106 -11.62 18.65 2.09
N THR A 107 -11.43 18.87 0.81
CA THR A 107 -10.45 19.80 0.26
C THR A 107 -10.88 20.24 -1.15
N GLU A 108 -10.22 21.27 -1.67
CA GLU A 108 -10.41 21.70 -3.05
C GLU A 108 -10.12 20.58 -4.05
N ALA A 109 -10.87 20.58 -5.15
CA ALA A 109 -10.66 19.62 -6.24
C ALA A 109 -9.25 19.73 -6.83
N ILE A 110 -8.65 18.59 -7.08
CA ILE A 110 -7.43 18.45 -7.86
C ILE A 110 -7.69 17.30 -8.83
N GLU A 111 -7.75 17.61 -10.11
CA GLU A 111 -8.10 16.64 -11.14
C GLU A 111 -6.98 15.59 -11.32
N ALA A 112 -7.40 14.35 -11.53
CA ALA A 112 -6.56 13.28 -12.04
C ALA A 112 -6.62 13.30 -13.58
N ASP A 113 -5.49 13.02 -14.23
CA ASP A 113 -5.50 12.77 -15.67
C ASP A 113 -6.05 11.36 -16.00
N ASP A 114 -6.32 11.11 -17.27
CA ASP A 114 -6.91 9.84 -17.73
C ASP A 114 -5.99 8.65 -17.42
N GLU A 115 -4.67 8.82 -17.59
CA GLU A 115 -3.68 7.77 -17.30
C GLU A 115 -3.71 7.38 -15.82
N ALA A 116 -3.74 8.38 -14.92
CA ALA A 116 -3.81 8.15 -13.48
C ALA A 116 -5.15 7.47 -13.10
N THR A 117 -6.26 7.92 -13.70
CA THR A 117 -7.60 7.38 -13.44
C THR A 117 -7.68 5.91 -13.84
N GLU A 118 -7.16 5.53 -14.98
CA GLU A 118 -7.10 4.14 -15.43
C GLU A 118 -6.16 3.31 -14.54
N ALA A 119 -4.97 3.84 -14.25
CA ALA A 119 -3.95 3.15 -13.49
C ALA A 119 -4.39 2.85 -12.05
N VAL A 120 -5.11 3.76 -11.37
CA VAL A 120 -5.53 3.60 -9.99
C VAL A 120 -6.77 2.72 -9.82
N SER A 121 -7.55 2.53 -10.88
CA SER A 121 -8.83 1.81 -10.81
C SER A 121 -8.63 0.35 -10.36
N PRO A 122 -9.40 -0.13 -9.35
CA PRO A 122 -9.35 -1.51 -8.89
C PRO A 122 -9.60 -2.52 -10.02
N ARG A 123 -8.90 -3.65 -10.00
CA ARG A 123 -9.08 -4.72 -11.00
C ARG A 123 -9.61 -6.02 -10.40
N GLY A 124 -8.91 -6.53 -9.39
CA GLY A 124 -9.21 -7.83 -8.79
C GLY A 124 -9.90 -7.73 -7.44
N LEU A 125 -9.70 -6.64 -6.72
CA LEU A 125 -10.26 -6.43 -5.39
C LEU A 125 -11.45 -5.46 -5.46
N ALA A 126 -12.43 -5.66 -4.56
CA ALA A 126 -13.60 -4.78 -4.48
C ALA A 126 -13.19 -3.34 -4.11
N ALA A 127 -13.83 -2.36 -4.75
CA ALA A 127 -13.54 -0.95 -4.52
C ALA A 127 -14.00 -0.43 -3.14
N GLY A 128 -15.08 -0.98 -2.57
CA GLY A 128 -15.66 -0.54 -1.29
C GLY A 128 -14.85 -0.95 -0.04
N ASP A 129 -15.33 -0.59 1.13
CA ASP A 129 -14.78 -1.08 2.39
C ASP A 129 -14.93 -2.60 2.50
N CYS A 130 -13.95 -3.27 3.10
CA CYS A 130 -14.11 -4.67 3.49
C CYS A 130 -14.78 -4.70 4.87
N GLU A 131 -15.66 -5.67 5.09
CA GLU A 131 -16.05 -5.99 6.45
C GLU A 131 -14.81 -6.57 7.17
N ALA A 132 -14.51 -6.05 8.36
CA ALA A 132 -13.47 -6.64 9.19
C ALA A 132 -13.99 -7.96 9.75
N ASP A 133 -13.22 -9.05 9.60
CA ASP A 133 -13.55 -10.30 10.26
C ASP A 133 -13.52 -10.13 11.79
N ASP A 134 -14.50 -10.70 12.46
CA ASP A 134 -14.48 -10.79 13.93
C ASP A 134 -13.20 -11.52 14.37
N PRO A 135 -12.41 -10.97 15.32
CA PRO A 135 -11.24 -11.66 15.86
C PRO A 135 -11.51 -13.07 16.35
N ALA A 136 -12.74 -13.36 16.84
CA ALA A 136 -13.15 -14.70 17.22
C ALA A 136 -13.19 -15.68 16.03
N ILE A 137 -13.54 -15.22 14.84
CA ILE A 137 -13.52 -16.03 13.61
C ILE A 137 -12.09 -16.41 13.27
N LEU A 138 -11.15 -15.46 13.36
CA LEU A 138 -9.72 -15.74 13.12
C LEU A 138 -9.18 -16.78 14.09
N THR A 139 -9.54 -16.70 15.37
CA THR A 139 -9.17 -17.73 16.37
C THR A 139 -9.69 -19.10 15.95
N GLY A 140 -10.94 -19.21 15.54
CA GLY A 140 -11.53 -20.47 15.04
C GLY A 140 -10.82 -21.01 13.79
N TYR A 141 -10.41 -20.15 12.87
CA TYR A 141 -9.62 -20.57 11.71
C TYR A 141 -8.23 -21.10 12.11
N MET A 142 -7.57 -20.48 13.09
CA MET A 142 -6.30 -20.98 13.63
C MET A 142 -6.45 -22.35 14.28
N GLU A 143 -7.47 -22.55 15.10
CA GLU A 143 -7.75 -23.81 15.78
C GLU A 143 -8.06 -24.96 14.83
N THR A 144 -8.74 -24.66 13.72
CA THR A 144 -9.10 -25.65 12.69
C THR A 144 -8.03 -25.85 11.62
N GLY A 145 -6.94 -25.07 11.65
CA GLY A 145 -5.91 -25.08 10.61
C GLY A 145 -6.33 -24.42 9.28
N ALA A 146 -7.46 -23.71 9.27
CA ALA A 146 -7.91 -22.94 8.11
C ALA A 146 -7.14 -21.61 7.95
N ALA A 147 -6.43 -21.18 9.00
CA ALA A 147 -5.48 -20.07 8.96
C ALA A 147 -4.12 -20.52 9.50
N LEU A 148 -3.06 -19.90 9.00
CA LEU A 148 -1.68 -20.15 9.38
C LEU A 148 -1.06 -18.88 9.97
N ALA A 149 -0.43 -19.00 11.14
CA ALA A 149 0.41 -17.93 11.67
C ALA A 149 1.73 -17.88 10.88
N ILE A 150 1.93 -16.80 10.14
CA ILE A 150 3.09 -16.63 9.28
C ILE A 150 4.16 -15.72 9.89
N SER A 151 3.81 -14.96 10.92
CA SER A 151 4.70 -14.01 11.58
C SER A 151 4.26 -13.76 13.03
N TYR A 152 5.23 -13.48 13.89
CA TYR A 152 5.00 -13.01 15.26
C TYR A 152 5.79 -11.73 15.46
N ILE A 153 5.10 -10.65 15.80
CA ILE A 153 5.73 -9.36 16.05
C ILE A 153 5.24 -8.76 17.36
N VAL A 154 6.04 -7.86 17.91
CA VAL A 154 5.60 -6.95 18.97
C VAL A 154 5.39 -5.60 18.32
N VAL A 155 4.16 -5.07 18.41
CA VAL A 155 3.86 -3.71 17.95
C VAL A 155 4.52 -2.71 18.88
N THR A 156 5.33 -1.83 18.33
CA THR A 156 6.03 -0.77 19.05
C THR A 156 5.49 0.59 18.65
N GLN A 157 5.91 1.65 19.34
CA GLN A 157 5.52 3.01 18.98
C GLN A 157 5.95 3.39 17.55
N ASP A 158 7.05 2.84 17.06
CA ASP A 158 7.55 3.09 15.69
C ASP A 158 6.70 2.43 14.59
N ASP A 159 5.83 1.50 14.96
CA ASP A 159 4.90 0.83 14.05
C ASP A 159 3.58 1.58 13.89
N LEU A 160 3.39 2.62 14.70
CA LEU A 160 2.17 3.41 14.75
C LEU A 160 2.35 4.76 14.04
N ASP A 161 1.23 5.33 13.58
CA ASP A 161 1.17 6.71 13.12
C ASP A 161 1.04 7.69 14.32
N ALA A 162 1.01 8.99 14.04
CA ALA A 162 0.88 10.03 15.06
C ALA A 162 -0.43 9.94 15.88
N GLU A 163 -1.42 9.24 15.37
CA GLU A 163 -2.72 9.00 15.99
C GLU A 163 -2.81 7.64 16.71
N GLY A 164 -1.70 6.89 16.78
CA GLY A 164 -1.60 5.60 17.46
C GLY A 164 -2.19 4.42 16.68
N ARG A 165 -2.37 4.55 15.36
CA ARG A 165 -2.91 3.49 14.49
C ARG A 165 -1.75 2.77 13.79
N PRO A 166 -1.88 1.45 13.51
CA PRO A 166 -0.88 0.73 12.75
C PRO A 166 -0.66 1.36 11.37
N ARG A 167 0.60 1.60 11.02
CA ARG A 167 0.99 2.12 9.70
C ARG A 167 0.81 1.04 8.64
N THR A 168 0.32 1.42 7.46
CA THR A 168 0.03 0.46 6.38
C THR A 168 1.30 -0.19 5.84
N ASP A 169 2.44 0.53 5.81
CA ASP A 169 3.74 -0.04 5.43
C ASP A 169 4.22 -1.11 6.41
N ARG A 170 3.88 -0.99 7.70
CA ARG A 170 4.21 -1.99 8.72
C ARG A 170 3.32 -3.22 8.61
N ILE A 171 2.02 -3.05 8.39
CA ILE A 171 1.09 -4.16 8.14
C ILE A 171 1.56 -4.99 6.94
N VAL A 172 1.84 -4.33 5.82
CA VAL A 172 2.32 -5.01 4.62
C VAL A 172 3.73 -5.56 4.78
N GLY A 173 4.57 -4.93 5.60
CA GLY A 173 5.88 -5.47 5.98
C GLY A 173 5.74 -6.84 6.64
N CYS A 174 4.85 -6.98 7.62
CA CYS A 174 4.59 -8.28 8.27
C CYS A 174 4.11 -9.35 7.28
N PHE A 175 3.23 -8.96 6.34
CA PHE A 175 2.79 -9.86 5.27
C PHE A 175 3.97 -10.24 4.35
N SER A 176 4.76 -9.29 3.91
CA SER A 176 5.91 -9.53 3.04
C SER A 176 6.94 -10.46 3.68
N ASP A 177 7.28 -10.20 4.96
CA ASP A 177 8.26 -10.98 5.71
C ASP A 177 7.76 -12.42 5.99
N GLY A 178 6.43 -12.58 6.16
CA GLY A 178 5.79 -13.87 6.42
C GLY A 178 5.37 -14.64 5.17
N ALA A 179 5.34 -14.01 4.01
CA ALA A 179 4.74 -14.59 2.79
C ALA A 179 5.42 -15.90 2.35
N SER A 180 6.73 -16.05 2.54
CA SER A 180 7.46 -17.28 2.21
C SER A 180 6.93 -18.49 2.96
N HIS A 181 6.50 -18.34 4.21
CA HIS A 181 5.94 -19.41 5.02
C HIS A 181 4.62 -19.95 4.45
N ILE A 182 3.77 -19.06 3.88
CA ILE A 182 2.54 -19.48 3.20
C ILE A 182 2.89 -20.35 1.97
N TRP A 183 3.84 -19.89 1.17
CA TRP A 183 4.24 -20.58 -0.05
C TRP A 183 4.90 -21.93 0.25
N GLU A 184 5.78 -21.99 1.23
CA GLU A 184 6.40 -23.25 1.69
C GLU A 184 5.35 -24.22 2.20
N HIS A 185 4.38 -23.76 3.00
CA HIS A 185 3.26 -24.57 3.46
C HIS A 185 2.42 -25.13 2.31
N ALA A 186 2.27 -24.36 1.22
CA ALA A 186 1.61 -24.80 -0.02
C ALA A 186 2.49 -25.67 -0.94
N GLY A 187 3.74 -25.99 -0.53
CA GLY A 187 4.69 -26.77 -1.32
C GLY A 187 5.38 -25.98 -2.45
N ILE A 188 5.20 -24.64 -2.50
CA ILE A 188 5.84 -23.75 -3.48
C ILE A 188 7.13 -23.20 -2.85
N THR A 189 8.14 -24.04 -2.75
CA THR A 189 9.43 -23.70 -2.13
C THR A 189 10.29 -22.85 -3.06
N THR A 190 11.37 -22.27 -2.53
CA THR A 190 12.36 -21.56 -3.34
C THR A 190 12.99 -22.45 -4.39
N GLU A 191 13.29 -23.73 -4.06
CA GLU A 191 13.80 -24.72 -5.02
C GLU A 191 12.81 -24.97 -6.14
N TRP A 192 11.50 -25.10 -5.81
CA TRP A 192 10.46 -25.27 -6.81
C TRP A 192 10.37 -24.08 -7.77
N LEU A 193 10.39 -22.86 -7.22
CA LEU A 193 10.37 -21.62 -8.03
C LEU A 193 11.57 -21.56 -8.98
N ASN A 194 12.78 -21.80 -8.48
CA ASN A 194 13.99 -21.79 -9.29
C ASN A 194 13.98 -22.86 -10.38
N ALA A 195 13.52 -24.09 -10.06
CA ALA A 195 13.42 -25.18 -11.04
C ALA A 195 12.42 -24.89 -12.18
N HIS A 196 11.41 -24.03 -11.92
CA HIS A 196 10.38 -23.67 -12.90
C HIS A 196 10.57 -22.27 -13.49
N ASN A 197 11.64 -21.57 -13.13
CA ASN A 197 11.90 -20.18 -13.52
C ASN A 197 10.71 -19.25 -13.23
N ASN A 198 10.09 -19.43 -12.06
CA ASN A 198 8.96 -18.65 -11.58
C ASN A 198 9.37 -17.70 -10.47
N GLY A 199 8.66 -16.56 -10.37
CA GLY A 199 8.76 -15.60 -9.27
C GLY A 199 7.41 -15.37 -8.59
N ARG A 200 7.43 -14.67 -7.49
CA ARG A 200 6.26 -14.22 -6.74
C ARG A 200 6.19 -12.72 -6.82
N VAL A 201 5.06 -12.19 -7.23
CA VAL A 201 4.84 -10.73 -7.32
C VAL A 201 3.49 -10.35 -6.73
N SER A 202 3.45 -9.24 -6.03
CA SER A 202 2.20 -8.60 -5.61
C SER A 202 1.78 -7.64 -6.71
N VAL A 203 0.54 -7.77 -7.19
CA VAL A 203 0.00 -6.92 -8.27
C VAL A 203 -1.03 -5.93 -7.77
N GLU A 204 -1.72 -6.27 -6.68
CA GLU A 204 -2.78 -5.46 -6.10
C GLU A 204 -2.95 -5.81 -4.61
N MET A 205 -3.10 -4.80 -3.76
CA MET A 205 -3.34 -4.95 -2.33
C MET A 205 -4.36 -3.93 -1.86
N LYS A 206 -5.17 -4.34 -0.88
CA LYS A 206 -6.03 -3.44 -0.13
C LYS A 206 -5.76 -3.58 1.35
N VAL A 207 -5.45 -2.47 2.00
CA VAL A 207 -5.16 -2.40 3.43
C VAL A 207 -6.21 -1.54 4.09
N GLN A 208 -6.87 -2.10 5.10
CA GLN A 208 -7.86 -1.42 5.92
C GLN A 208 -7.40 -1.48 7.37
N PRO A 209 -6.85 -0.37 7.93
CA PRO A 209 -6.53 -0.31 9.35
C PRO A 209 -7.81 -0.43 10.16
N VAL A 210 -7.86 -1.40 11.07
CA VAL A 210 -8.98 -1.55 12.01
C VAL A 210 -8.58 -0.85 13.31
N SER A 211 -9.44 0.02 13.83
CA SER A 211 -9.24 0.57 15.18
C SER A 211 -9.51 -0.53 16.20
N THR A 212 -8.56 -0.77 17.06
CA THR A 212 -8.73 -1.62 18.26
C THR A 212 -9.60 -0.94 19.30
#